data_b9a33606b287d7b621db0db7bc641dca
#
_entry.id   b9a33606b287d7b621db0db7bc641dca
#
_cell.length_a   1.000
_cell.length_b   1.000
_cell.length_c   1.000
_cell.angle_alpha   90.00
_cell.angle_beta   90.00
_cell.angle_gamma   90.00
#
_symmetry.space_group_name_H-M   'P 1'
#
loop_
_entity.id
_entity.type
_entity.pdbx_description
1 polymer ?
#
loop_
_entity_poly.entity_id
_entity_poly.type
_entity_poly.pdbx_seq_one_letter_code
_entity_poly.pdbx_strand_id
1 'polypeptide(L)'
;LEVASNLKERGAANIIANATFPLFTSGLDKFDKAVADGILTYVVGTNLTYRKPELLTRDWYVDVDVSKYAAYFVVALNHDMSVSSIIDPLKKIEALLANRK
;
A
#
# COMPACT_ATOMS: atom_id res chain seq x y z
N LEU A 1 2.35 0.60 -14.35
CA LEU A 1 3.74 0.79 -14.80
C LEU A 1 3.91 1.85 -15.88
N GLU A 2 2.92 2.02 -16.73
CA GLU A 2 2.92 3.07 -17.76
C GLU A 2 2.99 4.46 -17.13
N VAL A 3 2.19 4.71 -16.10
CA VAL A 3 2.21 5.97 -15.35
C VAL A 3 3.57 6.19 -14.69
N ALA A 4 4.16 5.14 -14.12
CA ALA A 4 5.48 5.20 -13.50
C ALA A 4 6.56 5.56 -14.51
N SER A 5 6.54 4.97 -15.70
CA SER A 5 7.46 5.29 -16.78
C SER A 5 7.36 6.76 -17.19
N ASN A 6 6.13 7.26 -17.35
CA ASN A 6 5.89 8.66 -17.70
C ASN A 6 6.41 9.63 -16.63
N LEU A 7 6.22 9.31 -15.36
CA LEU A 7 6.73 10.12 -14.27
C LEU A 7 8.26 10.12 -14.22
N LYS A 8 8.88 8.99 -14.53
CA LYS A 8 10.34 8.90 -14.57
C LYS A 8 10.93 9.74 -15.70
N GLU A 9 10.30 9.73 -16.87
CA GLU A 9 10.69 10.58 -17.99
C GLU A 9 10.60 12.07 -17.65
N ARG A 10 9.68 12.43 -16.77
CA ARG A 10 9.48 13.82 -16.30
C ARG A 10 10.42 14.21 -15.14
N GLY A 11 11.33 13.34 -14.76
CA GLY A 11 12.37 13.64 -13.79
C GLY A 11 12.03 13.26 -12.34
N ALA A 12 11.05 12.39 -12.10
CA ALA A 12 10.78 11.91 -10.76
C ALA A 12 11.97 11.11 -10.22
N ALA A 13 12.44 11.45 -9.02
CA ALA A 13 13.58 10.77 -8.39
C ALA A 13 13.17 9.40 -7.85
N ASN A 14 12.07 9.34 -7.12
CA ASN A 14 11.54 8.12 -6.55
C ASN A 14 10.05 7.96 -6.92
N ILE A 15 9.67 6.75 -7.26
CA ILE A 15 8.29 6.43 -7.59
C ILE A 15 7.85 5.26 -6.73
N ILE A 16 6.82 5.49 -5.92
CA ILE A 16 6.23 4.48 -5.04
C ILE A 16 4.80 4.23 -5.50
N ALA A 17 4.51 2.99 -5.88
CA ALA A 17 3.16 2.58 -6.25
C ALA A 17 2.45 2.01 -5.03
N ASN A 18 1.19 2.37 -4.85
CA ASN A 18 0.37 1.91 -3.72
C ASN A 18 -0.90 1.26 -4.25
N ALA A 19 -1.20 0.07 -3.75
CA ALA A 19 -2.39 -0.68 -4.15
C ALA A 19 -3.07 -1.29 -2.92
N THR A 20 -4.37 -1.07 -2.79
CA THR A 20 -5.17 -1.71 -1.72
C THR A 20 -5.28 -3.21 -1.94
N PHE A 21 -5.47 -3.63 -3.19
CA PHE A 21 -5.57 -5.05 -3.56
C PHE A 21 -4.48 -5.43 -4.56
N PRO A 22 -3.27 -5.79 -4.09
CA PRO A 22 -2.15 -6.09 -4.98
C PRO A 22 -2.26 -7.51 -5.54
N LEU A 23 -3.09 -7.68 -6.57
CA LEU A 23 -3.39 -9.01 -7.14
C LEU A 23 -2.27 -9.54 -8.02
N PHE A 24 -1.56 -8.68 -8.76
CA PHE A 24 -0.48 -9.07 -9.67
C PHE A 24 -0.87 -10.20 -10.63
N THR A 25 -2.04 -10.06 -11.25
CA THR A 25 -2.60 -11.11 -12.11
C THR A 25 -1.74 -11.44 -13.33
N SER A 26 -0.94 -10.48 -13.79
CA SER A 26 0.00 -10.68 -14.92
C SER A 26 1.39 -11.14 -14.48
N GLY A 27 1.57 -11.47 -13.20
CA GLY A 27 2.85 -11.91 -12.64
C GLY A 27 3.71 -10.76 -12.13
N LEU A 28 4.89 -11.09 -11.63
CA LEU A 28 5.80 -10.14 -10.98
C LEU A 28 6.95 -9.67 -11.88
N ASP A 29 7.16 -10.32 -13.02
CA ASP A 29 8.33 -10.07 -13.88
C ASP A 29 8.44 -8.63 -14.35
N LYS A 30 7.32 -8.02 -14.71
CA LYS A 30 7.27 -6.62 -15.16
C LYS A 30 7.67 -5.66 -14.05
N PHE A 31 7.29 -5.97 -12.81
CA PHE A 31 7.65 -5.17 -11.64
C PHE A 31 9.11 -5.34 -11.28
N ASP A 32 9.62 -6.57 -11.32
CA ASP A 32 11.03 -6.86 -11.12
C ASP A 32 11.89 -6.06 -12.10
N LYS A 33 11.50 -6.05 -13.37
CA LYS A 33 12.18 -5.29 -14.41
C LYS A 33 12.10 -3.78 -14.18
N ALA A 34 10.91 -3.28 -13.81
CA ALA A 34 10.71 -1.86 -13.55
C ALA A 34 11.58 -1.36 -12.39
N VAL A 35 11.73 -2.17 -11.34
CA VAL A 35 12.61 -1.85 -10.22
C VAL A 35 14.08 -1.89 -10.64
N ALA A 36 14.48 -2.90 -11.40
CA ALA A 36 15.84 -3.04 -11.91
C ALA A 36 16.22 -1.87 -12.84
N ASP A 37 15.26 -1.40 -13.63
CA ASP A 37 15.46 -0.26 -14.55
C ASP A 37 15.39 1.10 -13.83
N GLY A 38 15.11 1.11 -12.52
CA GLY A 38 15.01 2.33 -11.74
C GLY A 38 13.71 3.12 -11.96
N ILE A 39 12.71 2.52 -12.61
CA ILE A 39 11.41 3.15 -12.86
C ILE A 39 10.57 3.19 -11.58
N LEU A 40 10.56 2.09 -10.82
CA LEU A 40 9.88 1.99 -9.53
C LEU A 40 10.90 1.87 -8.39
N THR A 41 10.62 2.53 -7.27
CA THR A 41 11.40 2.37 -6.05
C THR A 41 10.80 1.29 -5.15
N TYR A 42 9.51 1.42 -4.83
CA TYR A 42 8.77 0.45 -4.02
C TYR A 42 7.35 0.30 -4.53
N VAL A 43 6.77 -0.85 -4.22
CA VAL A 43 5.33 -1.09 -4.34
C VAL A 43 4.81 -1.42 -2.95
N VAL A 44 3.81 -0.70 -2.52
CA VAL A 44 3.17 -0.88 -1.20
C VAL A 44 1.79 -1.49 -1.41
N GLY A 45 1.51 -2.56 -0.73
CA GLY A 45 0.21 -3.21 -0.77
C GLY A 45 -0.29 -3.61 0.60
N THR A 46 -1.56 -3.98 0.69
CA THR A 46 -2.18 -4.40 1.93
C THR A 46 -2.38 -5.91 1.96
N ASN A 47 -2.71 -6.44 3.14
CA ASN A 47 -3.04 -7.85 3.34
C ASN A 47 -4.53 -8.16 3.23
N LEU A 48 -5.31 -7.30 2.58
CA LEU A 48 -6.76 -7.49 2.39
C LEU A 48 -7.10 -8.53 1.31
N THR A 49 -6.13 -8.96 0.54
CA THR A 49 -6.31 -9.99 -0.50
C THR A 49 -5.18 -11.02 -0.43
N TYR A 50 -5.36 -12.12 -1.17
CA TYR A 50 -4.31 -13.13 -1.26
C TYR A 50 -3.05 -12.56 -1.89
N ARG A 51 -1.93 -12.85 -1.27
CA ARG A 51 -0.61 -12.43 -1.76
C ARG A 51 0.20 -13.68 -2.09
N LYS A 52 0.73 -13.72 -3.30
CA LYS A 52 1.60 -14.81 -3.72
C LYS A 52 2.83 -14.86 -2.79
N PRO A 53 3.26 -16.07 -2.35
CA PRO A 53 4.47 -16.16 -1.52
C PRO A 53 5.69 -15.52 -2.15
N GLU A 54 5.81 -15.60 -3.46
CA GLU A 54 6.90 -14.99 -4.24
C GLU A 54 6.94 -13.47 -4.07
N LEU A 55 5.77 -12.82 -3.98
CA LEU A 55 5.67 -11.38 -3.78
C LEU A 55 6.29 -10.97 -2.45
N LEU A 56 6.05 -11.73 -1.40
CA LEU A 56 6.55 -11.44 -0.05
C LEU A 56 8.06 -11.58 0.07
N THR A 57 8.72 -12.23 -0.90
CA THR A 57 10.18 -12.36 -0.94
C THR A 57 10.86 -11.21 -1.67
N ARG A 58 10.11 -10.32 -2.30
CA ARG A 58 10.66 -9.20 -3.08
C ARG A 58 11.06 -8.04 -2.19
N ASP A 59 12.28 -7.54 -2.36
CA ASP A 59 12.80 -6.41 -1.60
C ASP A 59 12.07 -5.10 -1.90
N TRP A 60 11.50 -4.99 -3.10
CA TRP A 60 10.78 -3.80 -3.53
C TRP A 60 9.32 -3.75 -3.07
N TYR A 61 8.81 -4.84 -2.49
CA TYR A 61 7.43 -4.91 -2.02
C TYR A 61 7.36 -4.65 -0.52
N VAL A 62 6.48 -3.73 -0.13
CA VAL A 62 6.19 -3.44 1.28
C VAL A 62 4.77 -3.88 1.58
N ASP A 63 4.62 -4.81 2.51
CA ASP A 63 3.33 -5.35 2.91
C ASP A 63 2.83 -4.59 4.15
N VAL A 64 1.65 -3.99 4.03
CA VAL A 64 1.01 -3.27 5.14
C VAL A 64 -0.10 -4.12 5.72
N ASP A 65 0.01 -4.43 7.00
CA ASP A 65 -1.01 -5.18 7.73
C ASP A 65 -2.12 -4.23 8.16
N VAL A 66 -3.32 -4.42 7.59
CA VAL A 66 -4.52 -3.65 7.91
C VAL A 66 -5.58 -4.48 8.65
N SER A 67 -5.23 -5.67 9.10
CA SER A 67 -6.13 -6.58 9.82
C SER A 67 -6.78 -5.90 11.02
N LYS A 68 -6.03 -5.07 11.73
CA LYS A 68 -6.51 -4.29 12.87
C LYS A 68 -7.70 -3.40 12.50
N TYR A 69 -7.63 -2.74 11.37
CA TYR A 69 -8.71 -1.87 10.90
C TYR A 69 -9.93 -2.67 10.45
N ALA A 70 -9.73 -3.80 9.79
CA ALA A 70 -10.82 -4.72 9.45
C ALA A 70 -11.54 -5.21 10.72
N ALA A 71 -10.79 -5.55 11.76
CA ALA A 71 -11.35 -5.95 13.05
C ALA A 71 -12.16 -4.81 13.70
N TYR A 72 -11.70 -3.58 13.62
CA TYR A 72 -12.44 -2.42 14.13
C TYR A 72 -13.77 -2.23 13.42
N PHE A 73 -13.82 -2.41 12.10
CA PHE A 73 -15.07 -2.36 11.34
C PHE A 73 -16.05 -3.43 11.80
N VAL A 74 -15.57 -4.66 11.97
CA VAL A 74 -16.41 -5.77 12.45
C VAL A 74 -17.00 -5.46 13.82
N VAL A 75 -16.18 -4.98 14.76
CA VAL A 75 -16.61 -4.63 16.12
C VAL A 75 -17.64 -3.48 16.06
N ALA A 76 -17.37 -2.43 15.30
CA ALA A 76 -18.27 -1.28 15.18
C ALA A 76 -19.64 -1.69 14.62
N LEU A 77 -19.67 -2.48 13.56
CA LEU A 77 -20.91 -2.97 12.96
C LEU A 77 -21.67 -3.90 13.90
N ASN A 78 -20.98 -4.76 14.63
CA ASN A 78 -21.58 -5.70 15.57
C ASN A 78 -22.22 -5.01 16.79
N HIS A 79 -21.72 -3.83 17.16
CA HIS A 79 -22.22 -3.03 18.28
C HIS A 79 -23.03 -1.81 17.84
N ASP A 80 -23.45 -1.75 16.58
CA ASP A 80 -24.18 -0.61 15.99
C ASP A 80 -23.48 0.74 16.20
N MET A 81 -22.16 0.74 16.25
CA MET A 81 -21.36 1.94 16.40
C MET A 81 -21.06 2.59 15.05
N SER A 82 -20.80 3.90 15.07
CA SER A 82 -20.37 4.61 13.86
C SER A 82 -18.98 4.15 13.43
N VAL A 83 -18.82 3.92 12.12
CA VAL A 83 -17.52 3.59 11.52
C VAL A 83 -16.77 4.84 11.04
N SER A 84 -17.35 6.01 11.13
CA SER A 84 -16.75 7.25 10.63
C SER A 84 -15.41 7.57 11.29
N SER A 85 -15.25 7.28 12.57
CA SER A 85 -13.98 7.47 13.30
C SER A 85 -12.87 6.53 12.83
N ILE A 86 -13.24 5.37 12.25
CA ILE A 86 -12.29 4.41 11.69
C ILE A 86 -11.85 4.86 10.30
N ILE A 87 -12.81 5.36 9.50
CA ILE A 87 -12.57 5.81 8.13
C ILE A 87 -11.82 7.13 8.11
N ASP A 88 -12.15 8.07 9.01
CA ASP A 88 -11.53 9.39 9.04
C ASP A 88 -10.11 9.31 9.60
N PRO A 89 -9.08 9.54 8.76
CA PRO A 89 -7.68 9.45 9.19
C PRO A 89 -7.18 10.74 9.86
N LEU A 90 -7.95 11.82 9.86
CA LEU A 90 -7.46 13.15 10.22
C LEU A 90 -6.90 13.20 11.65
N LYS A 91 -7.64 12.72 12.62
CA LYS A 91 -7.19 12.69 14.02
C LYS A 91 -5.93 11.84 14.20
N LYS A 92 -5.84 10.73 13.50
CA LYS A 92 -4.66 9.86 13.56
C LYS A 92 -3.44 10.53 12.95
N ILE A 93 -3.64 11.22 11.84
CA ILE A 93 -2.58 11.99 11.18
C ILE A 93 -2.08 13.10 12.09
N GLU A 94 -2.99 13.85 12.71
CA GLU A 94 -2.64 14.93 13.65
C GLU A 94 -1.86 14.39 14.86
N ALA A 95 -2.28 13.26 15.42
CA ALA A 95 -1.57 12.63 16.53
C ALA A 95 -0.16 12.20 16.14
N LEU A 96 0.00 11.60 14.97
CA LEU A 96 1.30 11.18 14.47
C LEU A 96 2.22 12.36 14.20
N LEU A 97 1.70 13.45 13.65
CA LEU A 97 2.46 14.67 13.40
C LEU A 97 2.87 15.36 14.69
N ALA A 98 2.01 15.35 15.72
CA ALA A 98 2.32 15.91 17.03
C ALA A 98 3.46 15.17 17.73
N ASN A 99 3.60 13.87 17.51
CA ASN A 99 4.67 13.03 18.05
C ASN A 99 5.94 13.03 17.18
N ARG A 100 5.89 13.67 16.05
CA ARG A 100 7.04 13.78 15.14
C ARG A 100 8.05 14.78 15.71
N LYS A 101 9.26 14.34 15.82
CA LYS A 101 10.39 15.20 16.21
C LYS A 101 11.48 15.20 15.16
#